data_93f738fdcba36afc3dce9df5278dfbf7
#
_entry.id   93f738fdcba36afc3dce9df5278dfbf7
#
_cell.length_a   1.000
_cell.length_b   1.000
_cell.length_c   1.000
_cell.angle_alpha   90.00
_cell.angle_beta   90.00
_cell.angle_gamma   90.00
#
_symmetry.space_group_name_H-M   'P 1'
#
loop_
_entity.id
_entity.type
_entity.pdbx_description
1 polymer ?
#
loop_
_entity_poly.entity_id
_entity_poly.type
_entity_poly.pdbx_seq_one_letter_code
_entity_poly.pdbx_strand_id
1 'polypeptide(L)'
;MKNTILIVDDSKLNRGTLADILKDKYKIIEAENGESGLESLEKYKDDIVLVILDIIMPVMDGFAFMEEFKKRESIRNIPIVVATTENDFETEKRCLELGVWDFIPKIFQPEIIRFRVFNTIKRSMAHSLEHDKLTGLYTVQKFSQRVQVILEENADTKFTFVRLDIERFKMINNFYGIDAGDRLLVHLAGLIEKYWQNVKNSVFGRVDGDVFGICFEKDDKKLNDFILYMKQELKKYQAAYYLETAMGIYDIQDNNMDVRNILARATLAAKQCKGQYMVHEARYTEELREKIIKEQNIINEMDHALETEEFVVYFQPKYELNHYKPMGAEALVRWKKADGTIVSPGDFIPVFESNGFIIKLDYYVWDKVCQLIKNNLNHRGDSEVISVNVSRVNLYNPEFLESLVNLVEKYKIPPKYLHLELTESAFSDDARMIQNAVDYLHKAGFTILMDDFGSGYSSLNVLKDIDIDVLKIDMRFLSK
;
A
#
# COMPACT_ATOMS: atom_id res chain seq x y z
N MET A 1 31.79 -10.12 10.80
CA MET A 1 30.80 -10.98 11.49
C MET A 1 30.93 -10.70 12.97
N LYS A 2 29.78 -10.55 13.67
CA LYS A 2 29.77 -10.48 15.13
C LYS A 2 30.45 -11.70 15.69
N ASN A 3 31.41 -11.49 16.58
CA ASN A 3 32.19 -12.60 17.17
C ASN A 3 32.73 -12.28 18.57
N THR A 4 32.05 -11.41 19.30
CA THR A 4 32.50 -10.95 20.62
C THR A 4 31.51 -11.42 21.71
N ILE A 5 32.01 -11.95 22.82
CA ILE A 5 31.24 -12.30 24.00
C ILE A 5 31.58 -11.29 25.10
N LEU A 6 30.55 -10.73 25.74
CA LEU A 6 30.70 -9.95 26.95
C LEU A 6 30.52 -10.83 28.17
N ILE A 7 31.47 -10.80 29.07
CA ILE A 7 31.44 -11.52 30.38
C ILE A 7 31.32 -10.48 31.49
N VAL A 8 30.21 -10.54 32.23
CA VAL A 8 29.89 -9.65 33.34
C VAL A 8 29.84 -10.49 34.64
N ASP A 9 30.84 -10.38 35.49
CA ASP A 9 30.99 -11.14 36.76
C ASP A 9 31.94 -10.30 37.63
N ASP A 10 31.70 -10.17 38.93
CA ASP A 10 32.56 -9.39 39.84
C ASP A 10 33.90 -10.10 40.15
N SER A 11 33.91 -11.41 40.07
CA SER A 11 35.09 -12.24 40.30
C SER A 11 36.05 -12.23 39.09
N LYS A 12 37.22 -11.61 39.24
CA LYS A 12 38.27 -11.63 38.23
C LYS A 12 38.69 -13.07 37.85
N LEU A 13 38.63 -14.01 38.79
CA LEU A 13 38.97 -15.41 38.54
C LEU A 13 37.95 -16.06 37.60
N ASN A 14 36.66 -15.82 37.84
CA ASN A 14 35.58 -16.34 36.99
C ASN A 14 35.67 -15.78 35.58
N ARG A 15 35.83 -14.43 35.44
CA ARG A 15 36.00 -13.78 34.14
C ARG A 15 37.18 -14.39 33.38
N GLY A 16 38.36 -14.49 34.03
CA GLY A 16 39.56 -15.05 33.40
C GLY A 16 39.38 -16.52 32.98
N THR A 17 38.72 -17.33 33.80
CA THR A 17 38.45 -18.76 33.47
C THR A 17 37.51 -18.85 32.25
N LEU A 18 36.42 -18.11 32.24
CA LEU A 18 35.50 -18.07 31.09
C LEU A 18 36.15 -17.54 29.83
N ALA A 19 36.97 -16.49 29.97
CA ALA A 19 37.75 -15.93 28.86
C ALA A 19 38.70 -16.96 28.27
N ASP A 20 39.46 -17.67 29.10
CA ASP A 20 40.38 -18.75 28.66
C ASP A 20 39.67 -19.87 27.93
N ILE A 21 38.47 -20.27 28.39
CA ILE A 21 37.65 -21.30 27.72
C ILE A 21 37.18 -20.87 26.33
N LEU A 22 36.90 -19.59 26.14
CA LEU A 22 36.17 -19.08 24.94
C LEU A 22 37.04 -18.32 23.94
N LYS A 23 38.25 -17.85 24.35
CA LYS A 23 39.12 -16.97 23.51
C LYS A 23 39.58 -17.58 22.19
N ASP A 24 39.59 -18.91 22.04
CA ASP A 24 39.99 -19.56 20.80
C ASP A 24 39.01 -19.29 19.64
N LYS A 25 37.74 -19.02 19.96
CA LYS A 25 36.67 -18.82 18.96
C LYS A 25 36.04 -17.42 18.99
N TYR A 26 36.16 -16.71 20.10
CA TYR A 26 35.47 -15.46 20.35
C TYR A 26 36.42 -14.39 20.90
N LYS A 27 36.20 -13.14 20.53
CA LYS A 27 36.78 -12.00 21.22
C LYS A 27 36.03 -11.85 22.57
N ILE A 28 36.76 -11.51 23.62
CA ILE A 28 36.18 -11.39 24.96
C ILE A 28 36.27 -9.90 25.39
N ILE A 29 35.16 -9.40 25.90
CA ILE A 29 35.09 -8.16 26.67
C ILE A 29 34.67 -8.52 28.08
N GLU A 30 35.36 -7.96 29.06
CA GLU A 30 35.10 -8.19 30.47
C GLU A 30 34.50 -6.94 31.13
N ALA A 31 33.53 -7.14 32.02
CA ALA A 31 32.96 -6.11 32.87
C ALA A 31 32.85 -6.65 34.31
N GLU A 32 33.08 -5.81 35.31
CA GLU A 32 33.15 -6.24 36.71
C GLU A 32 31.84 -6.04 37.49
N ASN A 33 30.84 -5.44 36.90
CA ASN A 33 29.50 -5.26 37.45
C ASN A 33 28.50 -4.97 36.37
N GLY A 34 27.19 -4.89 36.70
CA GLY A 34 26.14 -4.66 35.74
C GLY A 34 26.23 -3.30 35.01
N GLU A 35 26.67 -2.24 35.70
CA GLU A 35 26.79 -0.90 35.13
C GLU A 35 27.85 -0.85 34.01
N SER A 36 29.07 -1.31 34.30
CA SER A 36 30.15 -1.45 33.31
C SER A 36 29.80 -2.41 32.16
N GLY A 37 28.95 -3.44 32.48
CA GLY A 37 28.37 -4.34 31.47
C GLY A 37 27.47 -3.65 30.49
N LEU A 38 26.54 -2.79 30.96
CA LEU A 38 25.63 -2.01 30.10
C LEU A 38 26.40 -1.00 29.25
N GLU A 39 27.39 -0.32 29.80
CA GLU A 39 28.26 0.60 29.06
C GLU A 39 29.01 -0.12 27.92
N SER A 40 29.56 -1.30 28.24
CA SER A 40 30.24 -2.14 27.24
C SER A 40 29.30 -2.63 26.14
N LEU A 41 28.05 -2.97 26.48
CA LEU A 41 27.02 -3.36 25.52
C LEU A 41 26.68 -2.21 24.55
N GLU A 42 26.47 -1.01 25.06
CA GLU A 42 26.17 0.15 24.19
C GLU A 42 27.35 0.47 23.26
N LYS A 43 28.56 0.41 23.78
CA LYS A 43 29.77 0.73 23.01
C LYS A 43 30.07 -0.28 21.91
N TYR A 44 29.81 -1.57 22.16
CA TYR A 44 30.17 -2.66 21.27
C TYR A 44 28.97 -3.48 20.75
N LYS A 45 27.77 -2.90 20.76
CA LYS A 45 26.50 -3.57 20.41
C LYS A 45 26.50 -4.27 19.04
N ASP A 46 27.30 -3.75 18.10
CA ASP A 46 27.37 -4.30 16.75
C ASP A 46 28.29 -5.52 16.64
N ASP A 47 29.15 -5.75 17.63
CA ASP A 47 30.12 -6.85 17.64
C ASP A 47 29.70 -7.99 18.60
N ILE A 48 28.94 -7.67 19.67
CA ILE A 48 28.58 -8.65 20.70
C ILE A 48 27.50 -9.61 20.20
N VAL A 49 27.78 -10.92 20.36
CA VAL A 49 26.86 -12.02 19.98
C VAL A 49 26.20 -12.69 21.19
N LEU A 50 26.75 -12.53 22.39
CA LEU A 50 26.24 -13.15 23.62
C LEU A 50 26.77 -12.41 24.83
N VAL A 51 25.97 -12.36 25.90
CA VAL A 51 26.37 -11.93 27.25
C VAL A 51 26.37 -13.14 28.18
N ILE A 52 27.48 -13.34 28.94
CA ILE A 52 27.51 -14.22 30.09
C ILE A 52 27.42 -13.32 31.32
N LEU A 53 26.39 -13.50 32.15
CA LEU A 53 26.03 -12.62 33.23
C LEU A 53 26.01 -13.35 34.56
N ASP A 54 26.72 -12.81 35.55
CA ASP A 54 26.52 -13.20 36.94
C ASP A 54 25.30 -12.49 37.54
N ILE A 55 24.65 -13.15 38.49
CA ILE A 55 23.49 -12.57 39.20
C ILE A 55 23.97 -11.74 40.40
N ILE A 56 24.94 -12.22 41.14
CA ILE A 56 25.35 -11.62 42.43
C ILE A 56 26.59 -10.77 42.19
N MET A 57 26.39 -9.47 42.05
CA MET A 57 27.48 -8.49 41.80
C MET A 57 27.24 -7.20 42.60
N PRO A 58 28.32 -6.51 43.01
CA PRO A 58 28.21 -5.17 43.60
C PRO A 58 27.77 -4.11 42.58
N VAL A 59 27.35 -2.94 43.08
CA VAL A 59 26.94 -1.77 42.29
C VAL A 59 25.61 -1.99 41.55
N MET A 60 25.59 -2.89 40.61
CA MET A 60 24.38 -3.32 39.87
C MET A 60 24.40 -4.86 39.75
N ASP A 61 23.42 -5.52 40.33
CA ASP A 61 23.25 -6.95 40.24
C ASP A 61 22.72 -7.41 38.88
N GLY A 62 22.72 -8.72 38.62
CA GLY A 62 22.29 -9.29 37.35
C GLY A 62 20.81 -9.07 37.04
N PHE A 63 19.94 -8.98 38.06
CA PHE A 63 18.52 -8.69 37.85
C PHE A 63 18.29 -7.25 37.41
N ALA A 64 18.92 -6.31 38.10
CA ALA A 64 18.85 -4.87 37.70
C ALA A 64 19.44 -4.67 36.32
N PHE A 65 20.54 -5.36 36.00
CA PHE A 65 21.10 -5.35 34.63
C PHE A 65 20.08 -5.81 33.60
N MET A 66 19.40 -6.95 33.80
CA MET A 66 18.41 -7.49 32.87
C MET A 66 17.19 -6.58 32.70
N GLU A 67 16.73 -5.94 33.79
CA GLU A 67 15.63 -4.98 33.73
C GLU A 67 15.99 -3.74 32.90
N GLU A 68 17.19 -3.17 33.08
CA GLU A 68 17.68 -2.05 32.29
C GLU A 68 18.00 -2.44 30.85
N PHE A 69 18.53 -3.64 30.62
CA PHE A 69 18.78 -4.19 29.30
C PHE A 69 17.51 -4.31 28.46
N LYS A 70 16.39 -4.77 29.05
CA LYS A 70 15.08 -4.87 28.34
C LYS A 70 14.53 -3.54 27.89
N LYS A 71 14.82 -2.45 28.56
CA LYS A 71 14.37 -1.09 28.20
C LYS A 71 15.09 -0.53 26.98
N ARG A 72 16.21 -1.13 26.58
CA ARG A 72 17.09 -0.64 25.52
C ARG A 72 16.87 -1.38 24.23
N GLU A 73 16.12 -0.82 23.29
CA GLU A 73 15.77 -1.47 22.02
C GLU A 73 16.98 -1.91 21.19
N SER A 74 18.08 -1.14 21.25
CA SER A 74 19.29 -1.40 20.46
C SER A 74 20.02 -2.69 20.78
N ILE A 75 19.86 -3.23 22.02
CA ILE A 75 20.59 -4.37 22.54
C ILE A 75 19.71 -5.53 23.01
N ARG A 76 18.40 -5.34 23.18
CA ARG A 76 17.46 -6.32 23.77
C ARG A 76 17.43 -7.71 23.09
N ASN A 77 17.95 -7.82 21.87
CA ASN A 77 17.97 -9.07 21.11
C ASN A 77 19.29 -9.86 21.25
N ILE A 78 20.25 -9.37 22.05
CA ILE A 78 21.48 -10.10 22.34
C ILE A 78 21.17 -11.17 23.38
N PRO A 79 21.47 -12.46 23.15
CA PRO A 79 21.15 -13.50 24.10
C PRO A 79 21.98 -13.37 25.38
N ILE A 80 21.33 -13.55 26.53
CA ILE A 80 21.95 -13.58 27.86
C ILE A 80 21.98 -15.03 28.36
N VAL A 81 23.15 -15.46 28.80
CA VAL A 81 23.34 -16.71 29.51
C VAL A 81 23.79 -16.37 30.94
N VAL A 82 23.09 -16.91 31.93
CA VAL A 82 23.39 -16.64 33.34
C VAL A 82 24.40 -17.65 33.86
N ALA A 83 25.48 -17.16 34.49
CA ALA A 83 26.43 -17.98 35.25
C ALA A 83 26.02 -18.03 36.73
N THR A 84 25.66 -19.20 37.25
CA THR A 84 25.15 -19.33 38.62
C THR A 84 25.85 -20.41 39.42
N THR A 85 26.01 -20.20 40.72
CA THR A 85 26.48 -21.20 41.69
C THR A 85 25.34 -21.95 42.36
N GLU A 86 24.12 -21.44 42.32
CA GLU A 86 22.97 -21.95 43.07
C GLU A 86 21.93 -22.59 42.16
N ASN A 87 21.42 -23.74 42.58
CA ASN A 87 20.22 -24.37 42.03
C ASN A 87 18.98 -23.87 42.80
N ASP A 88 18.82 -22.55 42.96
CA ASP A 88 17.63 -22.00 43.57
C ASP A 88 16.53 -21.83 42.52
N PHE A 89 15.45 -22.56 42.71
CA PHE A 89 14.29 -22.57 41.79
C PHE A 89 13.68 -21.15 41.57
N GLU A 90 13.62 -20.33 42.62
CA GLU A 90 13.04 -18.97 42.52
C GLU A 90 13.95 -18.06 41.71
N THR A 91 15.26 -18.14 41.86
CA THR A 91 16.25 -17.41 41.06
C THR A 91 16.18 -17.82 39.60
N GLU A 92 16.13 -19.13 39.32
CA GLU A 92 16.03 -19.64 37.95
C GLU A 92 14.73 -19.23 37.28
N LYS A 93 13.60 -19.35 37.97
CA LYS A 93 12.28 -18.90 37.49
C LYS A 93 12.28 -17.41 37.16
N ARG A 94 12.78 -16.54 38.02
CA ARG A 94 12.86 -15.10 37.80
C ARG A 94 13.74 -14.77 36.58
N CYS A 95 14.86 -15.44 36.41
CA CYS A 95 15.71 -15.28 35.24
C CYS A 95 15.00 -15.66 33.93
N LEU A 96 14.23 -16.77 33.93
CA LEU A 96 13.45 -17.21 32.79
C LEU A 96 12.34 -16.18 32.43
N GLU A 97 11.65 -15.64 33.45
CA GLU A 97 10.65 -14.55 33.25
C GLU A 97 11.31 -13.28 32.72
N LEU A 98 12.57 -13.04 33.03
CA LEU A 98 13.39 -11.97 32.44
C LEU A 98 14.00 -12.32 31.09
N GLY A 99 13.72 -13.50 30.50
CA GLY A 99 14.09 -13.85 29.14
C GLY A 99 15.53 -14.33 28.96
N VAL A 100 16.11 -14.94 29.98
CA VAL A 100 17.42 -15.62 29.90
C VAL A 100 17.34 -16.80 28.94
N TRP A 101 18.37 -16.97 28.09
CA TRP A 101 18.39 -17.99 27.05
C TRP A 101 18.92 -19.36 27.56
N ASP A 102 19.86 -19.36 28.50
CA ASP A 102 20.45 -20.56 29.08
C ASP A 102 21.18 -20.23 30.39
N PHE A 103 21.57 -21.26 31.12
CA PHE A 103 22.34 -21.19 32.37
C PHE A 103 23.66 -21.94 32.25
N ILE A 104 24.72 -21.43 32.88
CA ILE A 104 26.03 -22.05 33.01
C ILE A 104 26.34 -22.22 34.48
N PRO A 105 26.58 -23.46 34.98
CA PRO A 105 27.02 -23.64 36.36
C PRO A 105 28.44 -23.07 36.54
N LYS A 106 28.70 -22.41 37.67
CA LYS A 106 30.03 -21.85 38.01
C LYS A 106 31.09 -22.90 38.30
N ILE A 107 30.73 -24.18 38.27
CA ILE A 107 31.70 -25.29 38.17
C ILE A 107 32.04 -25.42 36.68
N PHE A 108 33.04 -24.66 36.24
CA PHE A 108 33.34 -24.48 34.83
C PHE A 108 33.96 -25.73 34.20
N GLN A 109 33.14 -26.53 33.53
CA GLN A 109 33.58 -27.61 32.64
C GLN A 109 33.72 -27.05 31.22
N PRO A 110 34.97 -26.95 30.68
CA PRO A 110 35.22 -26.24 29.43
C PRO A 110 34.38 -26.71 28.25
N GLU A 111 34.20 -28.01 28.09
CA GLU A 111 33.43 -28.57 26.96
C GLU A 111 31.95 -28.25 27.07
N ILE A 112 31.36 -28.29 28.27
CA ILE A 112 29.95 -27.96 28.50
C ILE A 112 29.69 -26.46 28.21
N ILE A 113 30.57 -25.59 28.68
CA ILE A 113 30.46 -24.15 28.46
C ILE A 113 30.53 -23.83 26.95
N ARG A 114 31.54 -24.38 26.25
CA ARG A 114 31.67 -24.18 24.79
C ARG A 114 30.43 -24.66 24.05
N PHE A 115 29.85 -25.79 24.46
CA PHE A 115 28.65 -26.33 23.82
C PHE A 115 27.42 -25.49 24.10
N ARG A 116 27.18 -25.04 25.34
CA ARG A 116 26.05 -24.15 25.68
C ARG A 116 26.13 -22.82 25.00
N VAL A 117 27.29 -22.15 25.04
CA VAL A 117 27.54 -20.88 24.34
C VAL A 117 27.31 -21.01 22.83
N PHE A 118 27.88 -22.04 22.20
CA PHE A 118 27.70 -22.29 20.78
C PHE A 118 26.22 -22.51 20.42
N ASN A 119 25.50 -23.34 21.16
CA ASN A 119 24.10 -23.64 20.91
C ASN A 119 23.21 -22.43 21.16
N THR A 120 23.50 -21.61 22.16
CA THR A 120 22.74 -20.37 22.42
C THR A 120 22.95 -19.38 21.31
N ILE A 121 24.18 -19.15 20.86
CA ILE A 121 24.47 -18.28 19.71
C ILE A 121 23.77 -18.80 18.45
N LYS A 122 23.86 -20.12 18.18
CA LYS A 122 23.18 -20.72 17.01
C LYS A 122 21.65 -20.55 17.06
N ARG A 123 21.04 -20.78 18.24
CA ARG A 123 19.58 -20.54 18.43
C ARG A 123 19.21 -19.07 18.25
N SER A 124 19.99 -18.15 18.81
CA SER A 124 19.76 -16.73 18.66
C SER A 124 19.90 -16.26 17.20
N MET A 125 20.90 -16.77 16.48
CA MET A 125 21.04 -16.50 15.05
C MET A 125 19.85 -17.05 14.24
N ALA A 126 19.42 -18.27 14.52
CA ALA A 126 18.23 -18.85 13.89
C ALA A 126 16.98 -18.03 14.19
N HIS A 127 16.78 -17.64 15.45
CA HIS A 127 15.68 -16.77 15.86
C HIS A 127 15.72 -15.39 15.13
N SER A 128 16.91 -14.80 14.99
CA SER A 128 17.10 -13.53 14.27
C SER A 128 16.85 -13.65 12.78
N LEU A 129 16.98 -14.85 12.19
CA LEU A 129 16.61 -15.13 10.80
C LEU A 129 15.09 -15.36 10.64
N GLU A 130 14.45 -15.86 11.69
CA GLU A 130 13.03 -16.19 11.69
C GLU A 130 12.13 -15.00 12.04
N HIS A 131 12.64 -14.05 12.83
CA HIS A 131 11.86 -12.91 13.33
C HIS A 131 12.42 -11.57 12.83
N ASP A 132 11.51 -10.66 12.47
CA ASP A 132 11.84 -9.29 12.11
C ASP A 132 12.36 -8.53 13.34
N LYS A 133 13.52 -7.88 13.20
CA LYS A 133 14.22 -7.25 14.32
C LYS A 133 13.47 -6.08 14.95
N LEU A 134 12.67 -5.37 14.15
CA LEU A 134 11.91 -4.22 14.61
C LEU A 134 10.62 -4.66 15.31
N THR A 135 9.86 -5.52 14.66
CA THR A 135 8.49 -5.85 15.08
C THR A 135 8.38 -7.13 15.92
N GLY A 136 9.38 -8.02 15.87
CA GLY A 136 9.35 -9.31 16.53
C GLY A 136 8.51 -10.38 15.84
N LEU A 137 7.72 -10.02 14.81
CA LEU A 137 6.92 -10.96 14.04
C LEU A 137 7.79 -11.84 13.13
N TYR A 138 7.23 -12.90 12.56
CA TYR A 138 7.95 -13.69 11.56
C TYR A 138 8.43 -12.85 10.39
N THR A 139 9.68 -13.08 9.94
CA THR A 139 10.16 -12.58 8.64
C THR A 139 9.38 -13.21 7.51
N VAL A 140 9.39 -12.59 6.33
CA VAL A 140 8.69 -13.11 5.13
C VAL A 140 9.06 -14.57 4.83
N GLN A 141 10.32 -14.97 5.04
CA GLN A 141 10.76 -16.35 4.80
C GLN A 141 10.12 -17.32 5.79
N LYS A 142 10.17 -17.00 7.09
CA LYS A 142 9.58 -17.86 8.12
C LYS A 142 8.07 -17.87 8.04
N PHE A 143 7.46 -16.73 7.81
CA PHE A 143 6.03 -16.58 7.58
C PHE A 143 5.56 -17.48 6.43
N SER A 144 6.21 -17.36 5.26
CA SER A 144 5.85 -18.17 4.09
C SER A 144 6.01 -19.67 4.34
N GLN A 145 7.10 -20.07 5.00
CA GLN A 145 7.29 -21.47 5.40
C GLN A 145 6.18 -21.96 6.33
N ARG A 146 5.79 -21.17 7.34
CA ARG A 146 4.74 -21.53 8.29
C ARG A 146 3.37 -21.59 7.64
N VAL A 147 3.08 -20.67 6.73
CA VAL A 147 1.84 -20.70 5.93
C VAL A 147 1.78 -21.96 5.09
N GLN A 148 2.87 -22.31 4.39
CA GLN A 148 2.91 -23.53 3.58
C GLN A 148 2.64 -24.78 4.44
N VAL A 149 3.30 -24.91 5.58
CA VAL A 149 3.12 -26.05 6.51
C VAL A 149 1.67 -26.14 6.99
N ILE A 150 1.05 -25.03 7.40
CA ILE A 150 -0.32 -25.06 7.92
C ILE A 150 -1.35 -25.44 6.85
N LEU A 151 -1.11 -25.03 5.59
CA LEU A 151 -1.96 -25.41 4.45
C LEU A 151 -1.82 -26.91 4.14
N GLU A 152 -0.59 -27.45 4.15
CA GLU A 152 -0.32 -28.87 3.89
C GLU A 152 -0.87 -29.78 4.99
N GLU A 153 -0.72 -29.39 6.25
CA GLU A 153 -1.22 -30.16 7.41
C GLU A 153 -2.77 -30.15 7.50
N ASN A 154 -3.44 -29.23 6.84
CA ASN A 154 -4.89 -29.04 6.90
C ASN A 154 -5.52 -28.97 5.50
N ALA A 155 -5.23 -29.95 4.65
CA ALA A 155 -5.61 -29.97 3.24
C ALA A 155 -7.12 -29.79 2.97
N ASP A 156 -7.98 -30.27 3.86
CA ASP A 156 -9.45 -30.19 3.76
C ASP A 156 -10.04 -28.89 4.35
N THR A 157 -9.20 -28.06 4.97
CA THR A 157 -9.63 -26.83 5.64
C THR A 157 -9.45 -25.64 4.70
N LYS A 158 -10.46 -24.76 4.63
CA LYS A 158 -10.34 -23.51 3.88
C LYS A 158 -9.62 -22.45 4.70
N PHE A 159 -8.75 -21.69 4.05
CA PHE A 159 -7.99 -20.61 4.66
C PHE A 159 -8.26 -19.27 4.00
N THR A 160 -8.11 -18.21 4.77
CA THR A 160 -8.11 -16.83 4.30
C THR A 160 -6.74 -16.21 4.55
N PHE A 161 -6.21 -15.52 3.56
CA PHE A 161 -5.00 -14.73 3.65
C PHE A 161 -5.35 -13.24 3.60
N VAL A 162 -4.79 -12.46 4.52
CA VAL A 162 -4.93 -11.00 4.57
C VAL A 162 -3.55 -10.38 4.41
N ARG A 163 -3.41 -9.50 3.44
CA ARG A 163 -2.31 -8.55 3.32
C ARG A 163 -2.78 -7.21 3.87
N LEU A 164 -2.10 -6.72 4.89
CA LEU A 164 -2.36 -5.42 5.51
C LEU A 164 -1.21 -4.47 5.18
N ASP A 165 -1.53 -3.26 4.77
CA ASP A 165 -0.62 -2.21 4.30
C ASP A 165 -0.97 -0.89 5.00
N ILE A 166 0.00 -0.06 5.34
CA ILE A 166 -0.25 1.26 5.92
C ILE A 166 -0.39 2.29 4.79
N GLU A 167 -1.52 2.97 4.73
CA GLU A 167 -1.72 4.03 3.75
C GLU A 167 -0.73 5.18 3.97
N ARG A 168 -0.09 5.61 2.89
CA ARG A 168 0.85 6.75 2.88
C ARG A 168 2.03 6.65 3.85
N PHE A 169 2.50 5.45 4.19
CA PHE A 169 3.59 5.22 5.14
C PHE A 169 4.87 6.03 4.80
N LYS A 170 5.23 6.15 3.52
CA LYS A 170 6.37 6.98 3.10
C LYS A 170 6.22 8.45 3.48
N MET A 171 4.99 8.97 3.46
CA MET A 171 4.74 10.36 3.89
C MET A 171 4.93 10.50 5.41
N ILE A 172 4.53 9.49 6.19
CA ILE A 172 4.75 9.47 7.64
C ILE A 172 6.25 9.57 7.92
N ASN A 173 7.08 8.74 7.29
CA ASN A 173 8.52 8.80 7.43
C ASN A 173 9.13 10.14 7.00
N ASN A 174 8.64 10.72 5.91
CA ASN A 174 9.17 11.98 5.38
C ASN A 174 8.82 13.19 6.27
N PHE A 175 7.61 13.24 6.85
CA PHE A 175 7.15 14.39 7.63
C PHE A 175 7.43 14.27 9.13
N TYR A 176 7.45 13.04 9.66
CA TYR A 176 7.55 12.81 11.11
C TYR A 176 8.80 12.00 11.51
N GLY A 177 9.63 11.64 10.54
CA GLY A 177 10.89 10.92 10.75
C GLY A 177 10.72 9.40 10.79
N ILE A 178 11.83 8.71 10.57
CA ILE A 178 11.89 7.22 10.52
C ILE A 178 11.48 6.62 11.86
N ASP A 179 11.89 7.23 12.98
CA ASP A 179 11.52 6.74 14.32
C ASP A 179 10.00 6.74 14.57
N ALA A 180 9.26 7.69 13.96
CA ALA A 180 7.80 7.71 14.06
C ALA A 180 7.18 6.54 13.28
N GLY A 181 7.70 6.25 12.09
CA GLY A 181 7.31 5.09 11.31
C GLY A 181 7.63 3.78 12.01
N ASP A 182 8.81 3.65 12.61
CA ASP A 182 9.21 2.46 13.34
C ASP A 182 8.30 2.20 14.55
N ARG A 183 7.99 3.22 15.34
CA ARG A 183 7.00 3.10 16.43
C ARG A 183 5.63 2.66 15.95
N LEU A 184 5.18 3.17 14.80
CA LEU A 184 3.91 2.76 14.20
C LEU A 184 3.94 1.28 13.78
N LEU A 185 5.02 0.84 13.15
CA LEU A 185 5.19 -0.57 12.76
C LEU A 185 5.17 -1.51 13.96
N VAL A 186 5.87 -1.15 15.05
CA VAL A 186 5.87 -1.90 16.31
C VAL A 186 4.48 -1.93 16.93
N HIS A 187 3.77 -0.80 16.91
CA HIS A 187 2.39 -0.74 17.43
C HIS A 187 1.44 -1.66 16.65
N LEU A 188 1.47 -1.60 15.32
CA LEU A 188 0.66 -2.47 14.45
C LEU A 188 0.97 -3.94 14.64
N ALA A 189 2.25 -4.28 14.72
CA ALA A 189 2.69 -5.65 15.01
C ALA A 189 2.11 -6.16 16.33
N GLY A 190 2.16 -5.34 17.39
CA GLY A 190 1.57 -5.68 18.69
C GLY A 190 0.05 -5.87 18.64
N LEU A 191 -0.67 -5.09 17.84
CA LEU A 191 -2.11 -5.28 17.63
C LEU A 191 -2.42 -6.60 16.90
N ILE A 192 -1.67 -6.92 15.85
CA ILE A 192 -1.81 -8.17 15.09
C ILE A 192 -1.53 -9.36 16.02
N GLU A 193 -0.41 -9.36 16.71
CA GLU A 193 -0.02 -10.42 17.63
C GLU A 193 -1.07 -10.61 18.72
N LYS A 194 -1.48 -9.54 19.40
CA LYS A 194 -2.49 -9.59 20.46
C LYS A 194 -3.80 -10.22 20.01
N TYR A 195 -4.23 -9.98 18.77
CA TYR A 195 -5.47 -10.53 18.23
C TYR A 195 -5.32 -12.00 17.82
N TRP A 196 -4.21 -12.35 17.15
CA TRP A 196 -4.06 -13.64 16.47
C TRP A 196 -3.26 -14.69 17.22
N GLN A 197 -2.43 -14.35 18.23
CA GLN A 197 -1.54 -15.29 18.94
C GLN A 197 -2.24 -16.52 19.54
N ASN A 198 -3.50 -16.38 19.96
CA ASN A 198 -4.29 -17.46 20.57
C ASN A 198 -5.30 -18.09 19.61
N VAL A 199 -5.30 -17.69 18.32
CA VAL A 199 -6.19 -18.26 17.32
C VAL A 199 -5.53 -19.50 16.72
N LYS A 200 -6.20 -20.66 16.86
CA LYS A 200 -5.72 -21.91 16.27
C LYS A 200 -5.60 -21.76 14.74
N ASN A 201 -4.61 -22.39 14.17
CA ASN A 201 -4.36 -22.39 12.74
C ASN A 201 -4.21 -20.97 12.15
N SER A 202 -3.57 -20.08 12.89
CA SER A 202 -3.20 -18.74 12.40
C SER A 202 -1.69 -18.57 12.36
N VAL A 203 -1.23 -17.87 11.32
CA VAL A 203 0.17 -17.46 11.13
C VAL A 203 0.17 -16.00 10.69
N PHE A 204 1.06 -15.20 11.27
CA PHE A 204 1.20 -13.79 10.94
C PHE A 204 2.67 -13.39 10.93
N GLY A 205 3.01 -12.38 10.12
CA GLY A 205 4.38 -11.94 9.94
C GLY A 205 4.49 -10.61 9.20
N ARG A 206 5.69 -10.03 9.21
CA ARG A 206 6.04 -8.86 8.41
C ARG A 206 6.60 -9.32 7.07
N VAL A 207 5.93 -8.91 5.99
CA VAL A 207 6.24 -9.40 4.63
C VAL A 207 7.24 -8.49 3.93
N ASP A 208 7.04 -7.17 4.04
CA ASP A 208 7.92 -6.16 3.43
C ASP A 208 7.62 -4.80 4.08
N GLY A 209 8.60 -3.89 4.20
CA GLY A 209 8.44 -2.52 4.62
C GLY A 209 7.34 -2.28 5.66
N ASP A 210 6.20 -1.79 5.23
CA ASP A 210 4.98 -1.53 6.00
C ASP A 210 3.87 -2.58 5.78
N VAL A 211 4.22 -3.73 5.19
CA VAL A 211 3.29 -4.80 4.82
C VAL A 211 3.34 -5.95 5.82
N PHE A 212 2.17 -6.31 6.31
CA PHE A 212 1.96 -7.49 7.17
C PHE A 212 1.10 -8.55 6.46
N GLY A 213 1.41 -9.81 6.70
CA GLY A 213 0.65 -10.96 6.23
C GLY A 213 0.01 -11.71 7.38
N ILE A 214 -1.23 -12.15 7.20
CA ILE A 214 -1.97 -12.96 8.18
C ILE A 214 -2.65 -14.08 7.41
N CYS A 215 -2.44 -15.33 7.81
CA CYS A 215 -3.12 -16.50 7.25
C CYS A 215 -3.83 -17.23 8.38
N PHE A 216 -5.09 -17.59 8.20
CA PHE A 216 -5.89 -18.23 9.23
C PHE A 216 -7.01 -19.08 8.61
N GLU A 217 -7.55 -20.03 9.40
CA GLU A 217 -8.71 -20.82 9.00
C GLU A 217 -9.89 -19.91 8.68
N LYS A 218 -10.54 -20.11 7.51
CA LYS A 218 -11.59 -19.22 7.00
C LYS A 218 -12.73 -19.04 8.00
N ASP A 219 -12.89 -17.81 8.46
CA ASP A 219 -13.95 -17.36 9.36
C ASP A 219 -14.25 -15.89 9.07
N ASP A 220 -15.29 -15.64 8.30
CA ASP A 220 -15.67 -14.28 7.88
C ASP A 220 -16.08 -13.38 9.06
N LYS A 221 -16.64 -13.97 10.13
CA LYS A 221 -16.98 -13.21 11.34
C LYS A 221 -15.71 -12.73 12.03
N LYS A 222 -14.76 -13.62 12.22
CA LYS A 222 -13.47 -13.30 12.85
C LYS A 222 -12.69 -12.27 12.05
N LEU A 223 -12.75 -12.35 10.72
CA LEU A 223 -12.14 -11.36 9.84
C LEU A 223 -12.79 -9.98 10.04
N ASN A 224 -14.10 -9.89 10.02
CA ASN A 224 -14.83 -8.64 10.23
C ASN A 224 -14.56 -8.05 11.63
N ASP A 225 -14.51 -8.90 12.66
CA ASP A 225 -14.18 -8.50 14.02
C ASP A 225 -12.73 -7.96 14.10
N PHE A 226 -11.79 -8.59 13.38
CA PHE A 226 -10.40 -8.09 13.28
C PHE A 226 -10.32 -6.75 12.57
N ILE A 227 -11.00 -6.57 11.45
CA ILE A 227 -11.05 -5.29 10.71
C ILE A 227 -11.59 -4.18 11.61
N LEU A 228 -12.69 -4.46 12.34
CA LEU A 228 -13.28 -3.49 13.27
C LEU A 228 -12.33 -3.18 14.44
N TYR A 229 -11.68 -4.20 15.00
CA TYR A 229 -10.68 -4.06 16.05
C TYR A 229 -9.53 -3.15 15.59
N MET A 230 -8.97 -3.39 14.40
CA MET A 230 -7.89 -2.56 13.86
C MET A 230 -8.33 -1.10 13.67
N LYS A 231 -9.52 -0.86 13.10
CA LYS A 231 -10.08 0.50 12.95
C LYS A 231 -10.24 1.22 14.29
N GLN A 232 -10.67 0.51 15.34
CA GLN A 232 -10.86 1.09 16.68
C GLN A 232 -9.53 1.40 17.37
N GLU A 233 -8.57 0.47 17.31
CA GLU A 233 -7.27 0.64 17.97
C GLU A 233 -6.41 1.72 17.28
N LEU A 234 -6.44 1.79 15.95
CA LEU A 234 -5.75 2.84 15.21
C LEU A 234 -6.29 4.25 15.50
N LYS A 235 -7.61 4.39 15.73
CA LYS A 235 -8.19 5.67 16.16
C LYS A 235 -7.71 6.12 17.55
N LYS A 236 -7.29 5.18 18.41
CA LYS A 236 -6.75 5.48 19.75
C LYS A 236 -5.27 5.83 19.72
N TYR A 237 -4.58 5.50 18.62
CA TYR A 237 -3.17 5.80 18.48
C TYR A 237 -2.98 7.32 18.37
N GLN A 238 -2.31 7.91 19.37
CA GLN A 238 -2.07 9.34 19.42
C GLN A 238 -0.95 9.72 18.44
N ALA A 239 -1.33 9.96 17.21
CA ALA A 239 -0.45 10.49 16.17
C ALA A 239 -0.92 11.88 15.72
N ALA A 240 0.03 12.69 15.25
CA ALA A 240 -0.26 13.99 14.64
C ALA A 240 -0.89 13.88 13.23
N TYR A 241 -1.23 12.67 12.80
CA TYR A 241 -1.70 12.34 11.46
C TYR A 241 -2.79 11.26 11.50
N TYR A 242 -3.64 11.27 10.48
CA TYR A 242 -4.70 10.28 10.32
C TYR A 242 -4.11 8.97 9.78
N LEU A 243 -4.44 7.85 10.44
CA LEU A 243 -3.94 6.52 10.11
C LEU A 243 -5.01 5.68 9.45
N GLU A 244 -4.70 5.17 8.29
CA GLU A 244 -5.53 4.21 7.55
C GLU A 244 -4.68 3.01 7.12
N THR A 245 -5.35 1.86 7.03
CA THR A 245 -4.76 0.63 6.50
C THR A 245 -5.58 0.13 5.32
N ALA A 246 -4.89 -0.37 4.30
CA ALA A 246 -5.50 -1.08 3.19
C ALA A 246 -5.34 -2.59 3.39
N MET A 247 -6.44 -3.34 3.30
CA MET A 247 -6.44 -4.79 3.46
C MET A 247 -6.84 -5.48 2.17
N GLY A 248 -5.92 -6.28 1.62
CA GLY A 248 -6.22 -7.20 0.52
C GLY A 248 -6.48 -8.59 1.05
N ILE A 249 -7.64 -9.14 0.75
CA ILE A 249 -8.13 -10.42 1.26
C ILE A 249 -8.19 -11.43 0.12
N TYR A 250 -7.62 -12.60 0.34
CA TYR A 250 -7.72 -13.73 -0.59
C TYR A 250 -8.19 -14.98 0.14
N ASP A 251 -9.35 -15.51 -0.24
CA ASP A 251 -9.81 -16.82 0.19
C ASP A 251 -9.09 -17.90 -0.62
N ILE A 252 -8.22 -18.67 0.03
CA ILE A 252 -7.38 -19.68 -0.62
C ILE A 252 -8.25 -20.80 -1.16
N GLN A 253 -8.18 -21.02 -2.50
CA GLN A 253 -8.98 -22.03 -3.19
C GLN A 253 -8.25 -23.36 -3.29
N ASP A 254 -6.93 -23.34 -3.32
CA ASP A 254 -6.07 -24.51 -3.44
C ASP A 254 -4.92 -24.41 -2.42
N ASN A 255 -4.93 -25.31 -1.43
CA ASN A 255 -3.92 -25.33 -0.36
C ASN A 255 -2.52 -25.76 -0.86
N ASN A 256 -2.39 -26.29 -2.09
CA ASN A 256 -1.10 -26.58 -2.73
C ASN A 256 -0.48 -25.36 -3.43
N MET A 257 -1.19 -24.22 -3.43
CA MET A 257 -0.70 -23.00 -4.07
C MET A 257 0.53 -22.45 -3.34
N ASP A 258 1.56 -22.06 -4.12
CA ASP A 258 2.75 -21.36 -3.58
C ASP A 258 2.33 -20.07 -2.87
N VAL A 259 2.88 -19.83 -1.68
CA VAL A 259 2.54 -18.66 -0.84
C VAL A 259 2.82 -17.33 -1.55
N ARG A 260 3.78 -17.29 -2.48
CA ARG A 260 4.05 -16.10 -3.31
C ARG A 260 2.85 -15.76 -4.21
N ASN A 261 2.16 -16.76 -4.74
CA ASN A 261 0.95 -16.56 -5.54
C ASN A 261 -0.24 -16.13 -4.67
N ILE A 262 -0.35 -16.67 -3.45
CA ILE A 262 -1.34 -16.25 -2.47
C ILE A 262 -1.14 -14.76 -2.13
N LEU A 263 0.10 -14.38 -1.81
CA LEU A 263 0.47 -13.00 -1.50
C LEU A 263 0.23 -12.06 -2.70
N ALA A 264 0.54 -12.50 -3.93
CA ALA A 264 0.31 -11.72 -5.14
C ALA A 264 -1.19 -11.42 -5.35
N ARG A 265 -2.08 -12.40 -5.14
CA ARG A 265 -3.54 -12.22 -5.23
C ARG A 265 -4.05 -11.25 -4.16
N ALA A 266 -3.62 -11.40 -2.91
CA ALA A 266 -3.96 -10.45 -1.85
C ALA A 266 -3.43 -9.03 -2.15
N THR A 267 -2.25 -8.92 -2.79
CA THR A 267 -1.68 -7.64 -3.23
C THR A 267 -2.52 -6.97 -4.31
N LEU A 268 -3.04 -7.74 -5.27
CA LEU A 268 -3.95 -7.22 -6.29
C LEU A 268 -5.24 -6.68 -5.68
N ALA A 269 -5.80 -7.40 -4.68
CA ALA A 269 -6.98 -6.92 -3.94
C ALA A 269 -6.67 -5.62 -3.17
N ALA A 270 -5.55 -5.55 -2.45
CA ALA A 270 -5.18 -4.36 -1.69
C ALA A 270 -5.02 -3.10 -2.57
N LYS A 271 -4.59 -3.25 -3.83
CA LYS A 271 -4.49 -2.13 -4.77
C LYS A 271 -5.83 -1.45 -5.05
N GLN A 272 -6.96 -2.17 -4.94
CA GLN A 272 -8.30 -1.59 -5.12
C GLN A 272 -8.69 -0.63 -4.00
N CYS A 273 -8.07 -0.76 -2.81
CA CYS A 273 -8.32 0.14 -1.69
C CYS A 273 -7.53 1.44 -1.81
N LYS A 274 -6.37 1.42 -2.50
CA LYS A 274 -5.45 2.56 -2.56
C LYS A 274 -6.07 3.74 -3.31
N GLY A 275 -6.13 4.88 -2.61
CA GLY A 275 -6.67 6.12 -3.16
C GLY A 275 -8.20 6.25 -3.11
N GLN A 276 -8.91 5.29 -2.54
CA GLN A 276 -10.36 5.37 -2.33
C GLN A 276 -10.67 5.76 -0.88
N TYR A 277 -11.29 6.91 -0.68
CA TYR A 277 -11.51 7.56 0.62
C TYR A 277 -12.36 6.76 1.64
N MET A 278 -13.01 5.65 1.25
CA MET A 278 -13.86 4.84 2.14
C MET A 278 -13.66 3.33 2.02
N VAL A 279 -12.78 2.87 1.14
CA VAL A 279 -12.57 1.44 0.90
C VAL A 279 -11.26 1.02 1.55
N HIS A 280 -11.35 0.43 2.73
CA HIS A 280 -10.17 -0.01 3.49
C HIS A 280 -9.86 -1.50 3.31
N GLU A 281 -10.74 -2.24 2.63
CA GLU A 281 -10.61 -3.67 2.38
C GLU A 281 -11.19 -4.06 1.03
N ALA A 282 -10.54 -4.99 0.35
CA ALA A 282 -11.02 -5.59 -0.88
C ALA A 282 -10.68 -7.08 -0.92
N ARG A 283 -11.58 -7.88 -1.50
CA ARG A 283 -11.37 -9.31 -1.74
C ARG A 283 -10.90 -9.55 -3.16
N TYR A 284 -9.94 -10.44 -3.31
CA TYR A 284 -9.54 -10.95 -4.62
C TYR A 284 -10.65 -11.84 -5.20
N THR A 285 -11.02 -11.56 -6.43
CA THR A 285 -11.88 -12.42 -7.27
C THR A 285 -11.23 -12.60 -8.64
N GLU A 286 -11.64 -13.60 -9.40
CA GLU A 286 -11.12 -13.77 -10.77
C GLU A 286 -11.58 -12.63 -11.69
N GLU A 287 -12.76 -12.05 -11.46
CA GLU A 287 -13.25 -10.87 -12.19
C GLU A 287 -12.33 -9.65 -11.94
N LEU A 288 -11.83 -9.49 -10.71
CA LEU A 288 -10.85 -8.44 -10.39
C LEU A 288 -9.55 -8.65 -11.18
N ARG A 289 -9.09 -9.88 -11.26
CA ARG A 289 -7.89 -10.23 -12.05
C ARG A 289 -8.09 -9.92 -13.53
N GLU A 290 -9.21 -10.35 -14.09
CA GLU A 290 -9.55 -10.09 -15.50
C GLU A 290 -9.63 -8.60 -15.79
N LYS A 291 -10.25 -7.83 -14.89
CA LYS A 291 -10.30 -6.36 -15.00
C LYS A 291 -8.90 -5.76 -15.03
N ILE A 292 -8.02 -6.14 -14.10
CA ILE A 292 -6.64 -5.61 -14.04
C ILE A 292 -5.85 -5.98 -15.31
N ILE A 293 -6.00 -7.22 -15.80
CA ILE A 293 -5.36 -7.64 -17.06
C ILE A 293 -5.87 -6.80 -18.22
N LYS A 294 -7.18 -6.56 -18.29
CA LYS A 294 -7.81 -5.75 -19.34
C LYS A 294 -7.29 -4.31 -19.31
N GLU A 295 -7.24 -3.69 -18.12
CA GLU A 295 -6.68 -2.34 -17.94
C GLU A 295 -5.21 -2.29 -18.39
N GLN A 296 -4.40 -3.30 -18.03
CA GLN A 296 -2.99 -3.34 -18.42
C GLN A 296 -2.82 -3.51 -19.94
N ASN A 297 -3.65 -4.32 -20.59
CA ASN A 297 -3.64 -4.47 -22.04
C ASN A 297 -4.00 -3.15 -22.74
N ILE A 298 -5.00 -2.43 -22.21
CA ILE A 298 -5.38 -1.10 -22.71
C ILE A 298 -4.17 -0.14 -22.63
N ILE A 299 -3.46 -0.12 -21.49
CA ILE A 299 -2.26 0.74 -21.32
C ILE A 299 -1.15 0.35 -22.31
N ASN A 300 -0.92 -0.93 -22.50
CA ASN A 300 0.15 -1.40 -23.40
C ASN A 300 -0.12 -1.09 -24.88
N GLU A 301 -1.38 -0.99 -25.28
CA GLU A 301 -1.78 -0.82 -26.68
C GLU A 301 -2.11 0.64 -27.05
N MET A 302 -2.36 1.54 -26.07
CA MET A 302 -2.93 2.87 -26.27
C MET A 302 -2.13 3.79 -27.21
N ASP A 303 -0.80 3.84 -27.08
CA ASP A 303 0.04 4.70 -27.94
C ASP A 303 0.05 4.15 -29.39
N HIS A 304 0.18 2.84 -29.55
CA HIS A 304 0.13 2.20 -30.88
C HIS A 304 -1.24 2.41 -31.56
N ALA A 305 -2.32 2.25 -30.82
CA ALA A 305 -3.67 2.47 -31.32
C ALA A 305 -3.90 3.92 -31.82
N LEU A 306 -3.29 4.89 -31.16
CA LEU A 306 -3.35 6.29 -31.58
C LEU A 306 -2.54 6.50 -32.87
N GLU A 307 -1.34 5.94 -32.97
CA GLU A 307 -0.46 6.05 -34.15
C GLU A 307 -1.04 5.35 -35.38
N THR A 308 -1.75 4.23 -35.21
CA THR A 308 -2.35 3.45 -36.30
C THR A 308 -3.80 3.85 -36.61
N GLU A 309 -4.29 4.94 -36.01
CA GLU A 309 -5.65 5.47 -36.22
C GLU A 309 -6.77 4.45 -35.88
N GLU A 310 -6.56 3.58 -34.88
CA GLU A 310 -7.58 2.66 -34.41
C GLU A 310 -8.72 3.35 -33.66
N PHE A 311 -8.50 4.60 -33.20
CA PHE A 311 -9.57 5.42 -32.64
C PHE A 311 -10.38 6.08 -33.76
N VAL A 312 -11.64 5.65 -33.88
CA VAL A 312 -12.57 6.16 -34.90
C VAL A 312 -13.66 7.01 -34.22
N VAL A 313 -14.07 8.06 -34.88
CA VAL A 313 -15.13 8.97 -34.40
C VAL A 313 -16.45 8.61 -35.02
N TYR A 314 -17.43 8.25 -34.21
CA TYR A 314 -18.81 8.04 -34.58
C TYR A 314 -19.63 9.27 -34.24
N PHE A 315 -20.71 9.48 -34.97
CA PHE A 315 -21.57 10.66 -34.80
C PHE A 315 -22.99 10.21 -34.43
N GLN A 316 -23.44 10.60 -33.23
CA GLN A 316 -24.81 10.38 -32.80
C GLN A 316 -25.64 11.63 -33.11
N PRO A 317 -26.65 11.54 -34.05
CA PRO A 317 -27.43 12.70 -34.43
C PRO A 317 -28.33 13.21 -33.30
N LYS A 318 -28.40 14.54 -33.17
CA LYS A 318 -29.31 15.25 -32.26
C LYS A 318 -30.48 15.80 -33.06
N TYR A 319 -31.71 15.67 -32.56
CA TYR A 319 -32.94 16.08 -33.25
C TYR A 319 -33.72 17.12 -32.45
N GLU A 320 -34.31 18.07 -33.15
CA GLU A 320 -35.30 18.95 -32.59
C GLU A 320 -36.62 18.17 -32.34
N LEU A 321 -37.19 18.30 -31.12
CA LEU A 321 -38.38 17.52 -30.72
C LEU A 321 -39.63 17.91 -31.51
N ASN A 322 -39.80 19.19 -31.87
CA ASN A 322 -41.03 19.68 -32.50
C ASN A 322 -41.15 19.28 -33.97
N HIS A 323 -40.04 19.22 -34.72
CA HIS A 323 -40.06 19.00 -36.15
C HIS A 323 -39.23 17.78 -36.57
N TYR A 324 -38.60 17.07 -35.63
CA TYR A 324 -37.71 15.93 -35.87
C TYR A 324 -36.60 16.23 -36.90
N LYS A 325 -36.16 17.49 -36.95
CA LYS A 325 -35.04 17.87 -37.82
C LYS A 325 -33.71 17.64 -37.13
N PRO A 326 -32.68 17.15 -37.84
CA PRO A 326 -31.35 17.06 -37.28
C PRO A 326 -30.82 18.47 -36.97
N MET A 327 -30.32 18.66 -35.74
CA MET A 327 -29.75 19.92 -35.27
C MET A 327 -28.22 19.86 -35.16
N GLY A 328 -27.64 18.68 -35.28
CA GLY A 328 -26.24 18.43 -35.10
C GLY A 328 -25.96 17.01 -34.71
N ALA A 329 -24.78 16.76 -34.23
CA ALA A 329 -24.39 15.43 -33.75
C ALA A 329 -23.42 15.51 -32.57
N GLU A 330 -23.37 14.46 -31.79
CA GLU A 330 -22.32 14.23 -30.78
C GLU A 330 -21.23 13.32 -31.34
N ALA A 331 -19.98 13.73 -31.21
CA ALA A 331 -18.83 12.95 -31.61
C ALA A 331 -18.44 11.97 -30.48
N LEU A 332 -18.52 10.70 -30.78
CA LEU A 332 -18.28 9.62 -29.83
C LEU A 332 -17.11 8.76 -30.31
N VAL A 333 -16.03 8.72 -29.55
CA VAL A 333 -14.87 7.90 -29.88
C VAL A 333 -15.19 6.41 -29.68
N ARG A 334 -14.66 5.57 -30.59
CA ARG A 334 -14.69 4.11 -30.50
C ARG A 334 -13.28 3.60 -30.80
N TRP A 335 -12.80 2.67 -30.04
CA TRP A 335 -11.52 2.01 -30.33
C TRP A 335 -11.79 0.73 -31.13
N LYS A 336 -11.51 0.79 -32.41
CA LYS A 336 -11.68 -0.33 -33.35
C LYS A 336 -10.33 -0.92 -33.68
N LYS A 337 -10.03 -2.10 -33.14
CA LYS A 337 -8.78 -2.82 -33.40
C LYS A 337 -8.70 -3.32 -34.84
N ALA A 338 -7.49 -3.65 -35.29
CA ALA A 338 -7.22 -4.17 -36.63
C ALA A 338 -8.00 -5.47 -36.96
N ASP A 339 -8.30 -6.29 -35.96
CA ASP A 339 -9.12 -7.51 -36.09
C ASP A 339 -10.63 -7.24 -36.18
N GLY A 340 -11.05 -5.98 -36.08
CA GLY A 340 -12.45 -5.55 -36.11
C GLY A 340 -13.12 -5.50 -34.73
N THR A 341 -12.45 -5.91 -33.67
CA THR A 341 -12.97 -5.83 -32.30
C THR A 341 -13.14 -4.39 -31.88
N ILE A 342 -14.28 -4.04 -31.26
CA ILE A 342 -14.54 -2.71 -30.70
C ILE A 342 -14.37 -2.77 -29.18
N VAL A 343 -13.39 -2.05 -28.67
CA VAL A 343 -13.21 -1.85 -27.22
C VAL A 343 -14.20 -0.80 -26.73
N SER A 344 -14.92 -1.10 -25.64
CA SER A 344 -15.93 -0.19 -25.07
C SER A 344 -15.29 1.08 -24.50
N PRO A 345 -15.85 2.28 -24.75
CA PRO A 345 -15.41 3.51 -24.09
C PRO A 345 -15.39 3.41 -22.57
N GLY A 346 -16.35 2.70 -21.96
CA GLY A 346 -16.38 2.47 -20.52
C GLY A 346 -15.20 1.66 -19.98
N ASP A 347 -14.47 0.96 -20.85
CA ASP A 347 -13.28 0.19 -20.47
C ASP A 347 -12.00 1.03 -20.57
N PHE A 348 -11.84 1.87 -21.60
CA PHE A 348 -10.58 2.57 -21.83
C PHE A 348 -10.58 4.04 -21.35
N ILE A 349 -11.71 4.76 -21.37
CA ILE A 349 -11.75 6.15 -20.92
C ILE A 349 -11.29 6.31 -19.46
N PRO A 350 -11.80 5.51 -18.48
CA PRO A 350 -11.33 5.63 -17.10
C PRO A 350 -9.82 5.35 -16.93
N VAL A 351 -9.29 4.41 -17.72
CA VAL A 351 -7.85 4.10 -17.73
C VAL A 351 -7.05 5.29 -18.27
N PHE A 352 -7.50 5.90 -19.37
CA PHE A 352 -6.83 7.05 -19.99
C PHE A 352 -6.92 8.31 -19.13
N GLU A 353 -8.01 8.49 -18.40
CA GLU A 353 -8.12 9.58 -17.41
C GLU A 353 -7.15 9.39 -16.24
N SER A 354 -7.02 8.15 -15.75
CA SER A 354 -6.15 7.83 -14.61
C SER A 354 -4.65 8.01 -14.91
N ASN A 355 -4.24 7.79 -16.18
CA ASN A 355 -2.84 7.88 -16.61
C ASN A 355 -2.52 9.13 -17.43
N GLY A 356 -3.51 10.01 -17.68
CA GLY A 356 -3.36 11.26 -18.44
C GLY A 356 -3.35 11.11 -19.97
N PHE A 357 -3.46 9.88 -20.51
CA PHE A 357 -3.51 9.66 -21.96
C PHE A 357 -4.77 10.26 -22.62
N ILE A 358 -5.82 10.47 -21.82
CA ILE A 358 -7.07 11.10 -22.29
C ILE A 358 -6.81 12.45 -22.98
N ILE A 359 -5.78 13.19 -22.57
CA ILE A 359 -5.40 14.48 -23.18
C ILE A 359 -5.04 14.29 -24.66
N LYS A 360 -4.25 13.27 -24.98
CA LYS A 360 -3.87 12.95 -26.35
C LYS A 360 -5.09 12.51 -27.19
N LEU A 361 -5.95 11.68 -26.59
CA LEU A 361 -7.14 11.17 -27.24
C LEU A 361 -8.14 12.28 -27.55
N ASP A 362 -8.43 13.16 -26.58
CA ASP A 362 -9.35 14.28 -26.75
C ASP A 362 -8.88 15.19 -27.88
N TYR A 363 -7.58 15.55 -27.89
CA TYR A 363 -7.00 16.37 -28.95
C TYR A 363 -7.13 15.69 -30.33
N TYR A 364 -6.88 14.40 -30.42
CA TYR A 364 -7.05 13.60 -31.64
C TYR A 364 -8.49 13.64 -32.15
N VAL A 365 -9.47 13.41 -31.26
CA VAL A 365 -10.91 13.47 -31.61
C VAL A 365 -11.28 14.85 -32.09
N TRP A 366 -10.84 15.91 -31.42
CA TRP A 366 -11.12 17.30 -31.79
C TRP A 366 -10.52 17.67 -33.15
N ASP A 367 -9.28 17.20 -33.41
CA ASP A 367 -8.65 17.44 -34.74
C ASP A 367 -9.44 16.77 -35.86
N LYS A 368 -9.89 15.51 -35.66
CA LYS A 368 -10.75 14.80 -36.65
C LYS A 368 -12.09 15.51 -36.87
N VAL A 369 -12.72 15.99 -35.81
CA VAL A 369 -13.99 16.73 -35.88
C VAL A 369 -13.80 18.07 -36.57
N CYS A 370 -12.75 18.83 -36.27
CA CYS A 370 -12.43 20.09 -36.93
C CYS A 370 -12.17 19.90 -38.44
N GLN A 371 -11.47 18.81 -38.80
CA GLN A 371 -11.29 18.44 -40.21
C GLN A 371 -12.63 18.20 -40.92
N LEU A 372 -13.56 17.49 -40.28
CA LEU A 372 -14.88 17.22 -40.84
C LEU A 372 -15.69 18.52 -41.02
N ILE A 373 -15.75 19.37 -39.99
CA ILE A 373 -16.45 20.68 -40.07
C ILE A 373 -15.85 21.51 -41.19
N LYS A 374 -14.53 21.57 -41.33
CA LYS A 374 -13.86 22.30 -42.40
C LYS A 374 -14.24 21.79 -43.80
N ASN A 375 -14.27 20.46 -43.96
CA ASN A 375 -14.66 19.84 -45.21
C ASN A 375 -16.12 20.17 -45.56
N ASN A 376 -17.04 20.12 -44.59
CA ASN A 376 -18.45 20.47 -44.81
C ASN A 376 -18.59 21.96 -45.25
N LEU A 377 -17.91 22.85 -44.55
CA LEU A 377 -17.91 24.31 -44.92
C LEU A 377 -17.36 24.55 -46.33
N ASN A 378 -16.31 23.84 -46.74
CA ASN A 378 -15.74 23.98 -48.08
C ASN A 378 -16.65 23.43 -49.16
N HIS A 379 -17.41 22.34 -48.91
CA HIS A 379 -18.23 21.70 -49.95
C HIS A 379 -19.68 22.22 -50.01
N ARG A 380 -20.24 22.61 -48.83
CA ARG A 380 -21.66 22.98 -48.72
C ARG A 380 -21.86 24.47 -48.37
N GLY A 381 -20.79 25.18 -47.97
CA GLY A 381 -20.86 26.54 -47.47
C GLY A 381 -21.41 26.65 -46.04
N ASP A 382 -21.82 25.55 -45.46
CA ASP A 382 -22.34 25.43 -44.08
C ASP A 382 -21.94 24.08 -43.48
N SER A 383 -22.09 23.93 -42.15
CA SER A 383 -21.85 22.67 -41.42
C SER A 383 -22.89 22.50 -40.33
N GLU A 384 -23.20 21.25 -40.01
CA GLU A 384 -23.92 20.90 -38.81
C GLU A 384 -23.04 21.17 -37.58
N VAL A 385 -23.68 21.51 -36.47
CA VAL A 385 -23.02 21.64 -35.15
C VAL A 385 -22.59 20.25 -34.65
N ILE A 386 -21.34 20.14 -34.26
CA ILE A 386 -20.83 18.89 -33.67
C ILE A 386 -20.34 19.17 -32.26
N SER A 387 -20.84 18.41 -31.31
CA SER A 387 -20.32 18.46 -29.94
C SER A 387 -19.26 17.38 -29.69
N VAL A 388 -18.27 17.73 -28.89
CA VAL A 388 -17.18 16.87 -28.46
C VAL A 388 -17.08 16.85 -26.94
N ASN A 389 -16.76 15.71 -26.38
CA ASN A 389 -16.49 15.57 -24.98
C ASN A 389 -15.15 16.22 -24.60
N VAL A 390 -15.09 16.83 -23.41
CA VAL A 390 -13.88 17.40 -22.81
C VAL A 390 -13.69 16.76 -21.45
N SER A 391 -12.65 15.97 -21.32
CA SER A 391 -12.32 15.36 -20.03
C SER A 391 -11.98 16.45 -18.99
N ARG A 392 -12.41 16.23 -17.75
CA ARG A 392 -12.09 17.14 -16.64
C ARG A 392 -10.58 17.38 -16.47
N VAL A 393 -9.74 16.40 -16.80
CA VAL A 393 -8.27 16.52 -16.73
C VAL A 393 -7.78 17.69 -17.60
N ASN A 394 -8.45 17.94 -18.71
CA ASN A 394 -8.11 19.00 -19.65
C ASN A 394 -8.47 20.41 -19.12
N LEU A 395 -9.51 20.53 -18.29
CA LEU A 395 -9.93 21.81 -17.71
C LEU A 395 -8.93 22.35 -16.70
N TYR A 396 -8.08 21.48 -16.12
CA TYR A 396 -7.02 21.87 -15.19
C TYR A 396 -5.70 22.28 -15.88
N ASN A 397 -5.63 22.17 -17.21
CA ASN A 397 -4.44 22.51 -17.98
C ASN A 397 -4.68 23.72 -18.88
N PRO A 398 -4.18 24.94 -18.55
CA PRO A 398 -4.35 26.14 -19.37
C PRO A 398 -3.77 25.99 -20.78
N GLU A 399 -2.63 25.32 -20.95
CA GLU A 399 -2.01 25.09 -22.26
C GLU A 399 -2.91 24.25 -23.17
N PHE A 400 -3.69 23.35 -22.57
CA PHE A 400 -4.62 22.52 -23.31
C PHE A 400 -5.82 23.33 -23.82
N LEU A 401 -6.39 24.25 -23.02
CA LEU A 401 -7.46 25.16 -23.47
C LEU A 401 -6.99 26.04 -24.64
N GLU A 402 -5.74 26.54 -24.58
CA GLU A 402 -5.14 27.27 -25.71
C GLU A 402 -5.00 26.38 -26.95
N SER A 403 -4.64 25.11 -26.79
CA SER A 403 -4.50 24.17 -27.91
C SER A 403 -5.82 23.95 -28.66
N LEU A 404 -6.96 23.93 -27.94
CA LEU A 404 -8.29 23.84 -28.56
C LEU A 404 -8.63 25.09 -29.38
N VAL A 405 -8.36 26.29 -28.86
CA VAL A 405 -8.54 27.53 -29.59
C VAL A 405 -7.64 27.56 -30.83
N ASN A 406 -6.37 27.23 -30.69
CA ASN A 406 -5.43 27.14 -31.80
C ASN A 406 -5.87 26.12 -32.86
N LEU A 407 -6.57 25.06 -32.46
CA LEU A 407 -7.09 24.07 -33.41
C LEU A 407 -8.18 24.61 -34.32
N VAL A 408 -9.17 25.34 -33.78
CA VAL A 408 -10.21 25.97 -34.60
C VAL A 408 -9.64 27.07 -35.49
N GLU A 409 -8.64 27.81 -35.02
CA GLU A 409 -7.92 28.81 -35.84
C GLU A 409 -7.12 28.15 -36.98
N LYS A 410 -6.40 27.04 -36.69
CA LYS A 410 -5.66 26.22 -37.67
C LYS A 410 -6.56 25.83 -38.85
N TYR A 411 -7.77 25.37 -38.57
CA TYR A 411 -8.74 24.94 -39.58
C TYR A 411 -9.58 26.07 -40.10
N LYS A 412 -9.49 27.31 -39.54
CA LYS A 412 -10.30 28.48 -39.89
C LYS A 412 -11.79 28.16 -39.88
N ILE A 413 -12.24 27.51 -38.80
CA ILE A 413 -13.66 27.20 -38.58
C ILE A 413 -14.24 28.14 -37.52
N PRO A 414 -15.48 28.65 -37.69
CA PRO A 414 -16.14 29.40 -36.64
C PRO A 414 -16.40 28.50 -35.40
N PRO A 415 -16.04 28.93 -34.18
CA PRO A 415 -16.22 28.14 -32.96
C PRO A 415 -17.66 27.65 -32.72
N LYS A 416 -18.67 28.42 -33.20
CA LYS A 416 -20.09 28.07 -33.10
C LYS A 416 -20.47 26.69 -33.66
N TYR A 417 -19.64 26.09 -34.51
CA TYR A 417 -19.86 24.72 -35.04
C TYR A 417 -19.29 23.62 -34.19
N LEU A 418 -18.43 23.95 -33.20
CA LEU A 418 -17.84 23.01 -32.30
C LEU A 418 -18.34 23.27 -30.86
N HIS A 419 -19.24 22.46 -30.38
CA HIS A 419 -19.77 22.55 -29.03
C HIS A 419 -18.93 21.67 -28.09
N LEU A 420 -18.75 22.08 -26.82
CA LEU A 420 -17.93 21.39 -25.83
C LEU A 420 -18.81 20.82 -24.73
N GLU A 421 -18.74 19.51 -24.53
CA GLU A 421 -19.53 18.80 -23.52
C GLU A 421 -18.66 18.51 -22.27
N LEU A 422 -19.12 18.99 -21.13
CA LEU A 422 -18.49 18.81 -19.82
C LEU A 422 -19.42 17.98 -18.93
N THR A 423 -18.93 16.91 -18.32
CA THR A 423 -19.74 16.10 -17.40
C THR A 423 -20.05 16.85 -16.10
N GLU A 424 -21.20 16.56 -15.48
CA GLU A 424 -21.58 17.12 -14.18
C GLU A 424 -20.49 16.96 -13.12
N SER A 425 -19.81 15.82 -13.10
CA SER A 425 -18.72 15.53 -12.13
C SER A 425 -17.50 16.45 -12.28
N ALA A 426 -17.28 17.04 -13.45
CA ALA A 426 -16.19 17.99 -13.65
C ALA A 426 -16.35 19.25 -12.79
N PHE A 427 -17.57 19.62 -12.42
CA PHE A 427 -17.88 20.83 -11.66
C PHE A 427 -17.82 20.68 -10.13
N SER A 428 -17.53 19.48 -9.61
CA SER A 428 -17.58 19.19 -8.18
C SER A 428 -16.33 19.57 -7.38
N ASP A 429 -15.16 19.70 -8.02
CA ASP A 429 -13.88 19.78 -7.29
C ASP A 429 -13.40 21.22 -7.03
N ASP A 430 -13.25 22.06 -8.08
CA ASP A 430 -12.84 23.47 -7.95
C ASP A 430 -13.67 24.37 -8.87
N ALA A 431 -14.81 24.82 -8.34
CA ALA A 431 -15.78 25.61 -9.08
C ALA A 431 -15.18 26.90 -9.70
N ARG A 432 -14.18 27.53 -9.03
CA ARG A 432 -13.56 28.76 -9.55
C ARG A 432 -12.65 28.50 -10.74
N MET A 433 -11.89 27.42 -10.70
CA MET A 433 -10.99 27.06 -11.79
C MET A 433 -11.80 26.70 -13.04
N ILE A 434 -12.87 25.94 -12.87
CA ILE A 434 -13.76 25.56 -13.96
C ILE A 434 -14.50 26.77 -14.53
N GLN A 435 -14.99 27.68 -13.69
CA GLN A 435 -15.57 28.94 -14.14
C GLN A 435 -14.59 29.72 -15.02
N ASN A 436 -13.31 29.84 -14.61
CA ASN A 436 -12.29 30.49 -15.41
C ASN A 436 -12.08 29.85 -16.79
N ALA A 437 -12.09 28.50 -16.83
CA ALA A 437 -11.95 27.73 -18.05
C ALA A 437 -13.17 27.96 -18.99
N VAL A 438 -14.40 27.91 -18.44
CA VAL A 438 -15.63 28.18 -19.16
C VAL A 438 -15.64 29.61 -19.70
N ASP A 439 -15.30 30.62 -18.89
CA ASP A 439 -15.21 32.03 -19.31
C ASP A 439 -14.19 32.23 -20.44
N TYR A 440 -13.06 31.52 -20.37
CA TYR A 440 -12.05 31.55 -21.42
C TYR A 440 -12.60 31.02 -22.75
N LEU A 441 -13.26 29.87 -22.71
CA LEU A 441 -13.85 29.22 -23.89
C LEU A 441 -15.01 30.03 -24.47
N HIS A 442 -15.87 30.64 -23.65
CA HIS A 442 -16.91 31.55 -24.09
C HIS A 442 -16.34 32.77 -24.78
N LYS A 443 -15.26 33.39 -24.25
CA LYS A 443 -14.58 34.51 -24.92
C LYS A 443 -14.00 34.11 -26.29
N ALA A 444 -13.60 32.85 -26.43
CA ALA A 444 -13.17 32.30 -27.72
C ALA A 444 -14.34 31.94 -28.66
N GLY A 445 -15.59 32.04 -28.21
CA GLY A 445 -16.81 31.83 -28.99
C GLY A 445 -17.34 30.40 -29.03
N PHE A 446 -16.92 29.56 -28.12
CA PHE A 446 -17.46 28.19 -27.99
C PHE A 446 -18.78 28.18 -27.22
N THR A 447 -19.63 27.20 -27.52
CA THR A 447 -20.84 26.85 -26.78
C THR A 447 -20.56 25.71 -25.85
N ILE A 448 -20.90 25.84 -24.56
CA ILE A 448 -20.60 24.87 -23.50
C ILE A 448 -21.87 24.12 -23.09
N LEU A 449 -21.81 22.80 -23.10
CA LEU A 449 -22.89 21.92 -22.70
C LEU A 449 -22.52 21.23 -21.39
N MET A 450 -23.45 21.12 -20.45
CA MET A 450 -23.32 20.25 -19.29
C MET A 450 -24.00 18.92 -19.59
N ASP A 451 -23.22 17.83 -19.51
CA ASP A 451 -23.69 16.48 -19.75
C ASP A 451 -23.95 15.70 -18.45
N ASP A 452 -24.78 14.65 -18.55
CA ASP A 452 -25.17 13.74 -17.47
C ASP A 452 -25.82 14.43 -16.26
N PHE A 453 -26.49 15.57 -16.44
CA PHE A 453 -27.13 16.30 -15.33
C PHE A 453 -28.18 15.45 -14.62
N GLY A 454 -28.04 15.36 -13.30
CA GLY A 454 -28.93 14.58 -12.42
C GLY A 454 -28.48 13.14 -12.19
N SER A 455 -27.33 12.74 -12.70
CA SER A 455 -26.72 11.42 -12.43
C SER A 455 -25.99 11.37 -11.08
N GLY A 456 -25.63 12.52 -10.50
CA GLY A 456 -24.83 12.65 -9.28
C GLY A 456 -25.50 13.51 -8.20
N TYR A 457 -24.71 13.89 -7.21
CA TYR A 457 -25.13 14.75 -6.07
C TYR A 457 -24.98 16.24 -6.37
N SER A 458 -24.94 16.67 -7.63
CA SER A 458 -24.77 18.08 -7.95
C SER A 458 -25.96 18.89 -7.45
N SER A 459 -25.66 19.85 -6.61
CA SER A 459 -26.62 20.80 -6.16
C SER A 459 -26.99 21.75 -7.29
N LEU A 460 -28.24 22.15 -7.41
CA LEU A 460 -28.70 23.28 -8.23
C LEU A 460 -27.83 24.55 -8.05
N ASN A 461 -27.02 24.60 -7.01
CA ASN A 461 -26.05 25.66 -6.76
C ASN A 461 -24.95 25.74 -7.82
N VAL A 462 -24.53 24.62 -8.41
CA VAL A 462 -23.50 24.61 -9.48
C VAL A 462 -24.02 25.37 -10.72
N LEU A 463 -25.27 25.13 -11.09
CA LEU A 463 -25.89 25.84 -12.24
C LEU A 463 -26.10 27.34 -12.01
N LYS A 464 -26.12 27.80 -10.74
CA LYS A 464 -26.24 29.21 -10.40
C LYS A 464 -24.94 29.99 -10.65
N ASP A 465 -23.83 29.30 -10.44
CA ASP A 465 -22.50 29.93 -10.38
C ASP A 465 -21.72 29.78 -11.70
N ILE A 466 -22.14 28.89 -12.60
CA ILE A 466 -21.43 28.58 -13.85
C ILE A 466 -22.35 28.89 -15.06
N ASP A 467 -21.84 29.65 -16.00
CA ASP A 467 -22.56 30.03 -17.22
C ASP A 467 -22.50 28.87 -18.25
N ILE A 468 -23.59 28.10 -18.35
CA ILE A 468 -23.74 26.96 -19.26
C ILE A 468 -24.82 27.26 -20.28
N ASP A 469 -24.52 27.04 -21.55
CA ASP A 469 -25.45 27.34 -22.66
C ASP A 469 -26.54 26.28 -22.82
N VAL A 470 -26.21 24.99 -22.61
CA VAL A 470 -27.13 23.87 -22.84
C VAL A 470 -26.96 22.82 -21.71
N LEU A 471 -28.10 22.35 -21.22
CA LEU A 471 -28.17 21.30 -20.20
C LEU A 471 -28.65 19.98 -20.81
N LYS A 472 -27.85 18.91 -20.74
CA LYS A 472 -28.23 17.57 -21.16
C LYS A 472 -28.68 16.78 -19.92
N ILE A 473 -29.96 16.44 -19.87
CA ILE A 473 -30.57 15.72 -18.72
C ILE A 473 -30.38 14.21 -18.91
N ASP A 474 -29.74 13.55 -17.93
CA ASP A 474 -29.62 12.09 -17.93
C ASP A 474 -31.00 11.41 -17.77
N MET A 475 -31.20 10.31 -18.51
CA MET A 475 -32.45 9.53 -18.47
C MET A 475 -32.80 9.04 -17.06
N ARG A 476 -31.80 8.78 -16.21
CA ARG A 476 -31.98 8.37 -14.81
C ARG A 476 -32.67 9.46 -13.96
N PHE A 477 -32.50 10.72 -14.33
CA PHE A 477 -33.17 11.82 -13.66
C PHE A 477 -34.70 11.80 -13.92
N LEU A 478 -35.13 11.28 -15.08
CA LEU A 478 -36.54 11.18 -15.48
C LEU A 478 -37.19 9.85 -15.08
N SER A 479 -36.40 8.84 -14.74
CA SER A 479 -36.89 7.54 -14.28
C SER A 479 -37.12 7.58 -12.76
N LYS A 480 -38.36 7.74 -12.33
CA LYS A 480 -38.80 7.52 -10.93
C LYS A 480 -39.22 6.07 -10.73
#